data_a1a86721d2c0b51817c56344ea72da5b
#
_entry.id   a1a86721d2c0b51817c56344ea72da5b
#
_cell.length_a   1.000
_cell.length_b   1.000
_cell.length_c   1.000
_cell.angle_alpha   90.00
_cell.angle_beta   90.00
_cell.angle_gamma   90.00
#
_symmetry.space_group_name_H-M   'P 1'
#
loop_
_entity.id
_entity.type
_entity.pdbx_description
1 polymer ?
#
loop_
_entity_poly.entity_id
_entity_poly.type
_entity_poly.pdbx_seq_one_letter_code
_entity_poly.pdbx_strand_id
1 'polypeptide(L)'
;MDFELSEELKMIQSLARGFVEGQLKPLEREILGRSADLSDARTWLPAEKEAELVKKVREMGLWGVGIPEELGGAGLSTLGVCLVEEELARTIIPFHFGDVTPILFDCSKEQREKFLLPAINDDKRPYLALMENGASADLSGLNMPARKVNGHYLLYGKKLSFSRRYENYFAVVFAAAESGITCFLVDKETPGFTVGDSEERSGWLSQLREPLSLSFKDCRVTPENRLGEEGKAFYLGRKWLPQRRIVRGARCVGIAGRLLEEASARAQSTETFGQPVHRRASVQAALAEIAMNIHAARLMVYEAAGRADAGKSIWREAAMVKLFTTRMVRAAADQVAHIFNGPPYIDGLSVERLCRHALEASLSGIALDKQRNIIAADVLKGLKV
;
A
#
# COMPACT_ATOMS: atom_id res chain seq x y z
N MET A 1 -23.83 14.82 14.27
CA MET A 1 -23.00 13.88 13.50
C MET A 1 -23.34 12.51 14.00
N ASP A 2 -23.81 11.65 13.13
CA ASP A 2 -23.96 10.24 13.44
C ASP A 2 -22.61 9.58 13.18
N PHE A 3 -22.00 8.97 14.20
CA PHE A 3 -20.72 8.28 14.12
C PHE A 3 -20.92 6.77 13.93
N GLU A 4 -22.17 6.30 13.89
CA GLU A 4 -22.45 4.89 13.67
C GLU A 4 -22.31 4.54 12.19
N LEU A 5 -21.67 3.40 11.92
CA LEU A 5 -21.62 2.81 10.60
C LEU A 5 -23.01 2.30 10.22
N SER A 6 -23.39 2.45 8.95
CA SER A 6 -24.59 1.80 8.42
C SER A 6 -24.51 0.28 8.57
N GLU A 7 -25.65 -0.41 8.58
CA GLU A 7 -25.69 -1.87 8.68
C GLU A 7 -24.91 -2.55 7.53
N GLU A 8 -24.96 -1.97 6.34
CA GLU A 8 -24.17 -2.43 5.19
C GLU A 8 -22.65 -2.35 5.46
N LEU A 9 -22.17 -1.22 5.95
CA LEU A 9 -20.76 -1.04 6.28
C LEU A 9 -20.30 -1.95 7.43
N LYS A 10 -21.16 -2.18 8.44
CA LYS A 10 -20.90 -3.15 9.51
C LYS A 10 -20.78 -4.56 8.95
N MET A 11 -21.65 -4.92 8.00
CA MET A 11 -21.62 -6.23 7.34
C MET A 11 -20.33 -6.40 6.53
N ILE A 12 -19.93 -5.42 5.72
CA ILE A 12 -18.68 -5.43 4.95
C ILE A 12 -17.48 -5.62 5.88
N GLN A 13 -17.41 -4.85 6.96
CA GLN A 13 -16.34 -4.98 7.95
C GLN A 13 -16.33 -6.37 8.60
N SER A 14 -17.49 -6.90 8.96
CA SER A 14 -17.61 -8.23 9.55
C SER A 14 -17.16 -9.34 8.60
N LEU A 15 -17.52 -9.26 7.31
CA LEU A 15 -17.05 -10.19 6.28
C LEU A 15 -15.53 -10.15 6.11
N ALA A 16 -14.93 -8.95 6.02
CA ALA A 16 -13.49 -8.79 5.92
C ALA A 16 -12.77 -9.34 7.17
N ARG A 17 -13.28 -9.04 8.37
CA ARG A 17 -12.77 -9.60 9.64
C ARG A 17 -12.87 -11.11 9.68
N GLY A 18 -14.02 -11.67 9.32
CA GLY A 18 -14.23 -13.12 9.27
C GLY A 18 -13.25 -13.81 8.32
N PHE A 19 -12.96 -13.20 7.17
CA PHE A 19 -11.95 -13.70 6.24
C PHE A 19 -10.53 -13.64 6.83
N VAL A 20 -10.15 -12.55 7.47
CA VAL A 20 -8.84 -12.40 8.11
C VAL A 20 -8.67 -13.43 9.23
N GLU A 21 -9.63 -13.55 10.14
CA GLU A 21 -9.56 -14.48 11.27
C GLU A 21 -9.62 -15.94 10.83
N GLY A 22 -10.47 -16.27 9.85
CA GLY A 22 -10.70 -17.65 9.43
C GLY A 22 -9.77 -18.16 8.31
N GLN A 23 -9.21 -17.28 7.48
CA GLN A 23 -8.41 -17.68 6.33
C GLN A 23 -6.96 -17.21 6.39
N LEU A 24 -6.68 -16.01 6.86
CA LEU A 24 -5.32 -15.45 6.82
C LEU A 24 -4.54 -15.71 8.11
N LYS A 25 -5.09 -15.43 9.28
CA LYS A 25 -4.38 -15.65 10.56
C LYS A 25 -3.95 -17.09 10.81
N PRO A 26 -4.71 -18.13 10.44
CA PRO A 26 -4.22 -19.50 10.56
C PRO A 26 -2.93 -19.79 9.78
N LEU A 27 -2.69 -19.06 8.68
CA LEU A 27 -1.48 -19.18 7.86
C LEU A 27 -0.25 -18.49 8.47
N GLU A 28 -0.44 -17.61 9.45
CA GLU A 28 0.67 -16.89 10.09
C GLU A 28 1.70 -17.85 10.69
N ARG A 29 1.25 -18.92 11.36
CA ARG A 29 2.15 -19.92 11.98
C ARG A 29 3.01 -20.63 10.95
N GLU A 30 2.43 -20.97 9.80
CA GLU A 30 3.14 -21.62 8.71
C GLU A 30 4.22 -20.70 8.14
N ILE A 31 3.89 -19.43 7.90
CA ILE A 31 4.83 -18.44 7.37
C ILE A 31 5.94 -18.11 8.36
N LEU A 32 5.61 -17.98 9.64
CA LEU A 32 6.60 -17.73 10.68
C LEU A 32 7.54 -18.92 10.88
N GLY A 33 7.10 -20.15 10.62
CA GLY A 33 7.91 -21.36 10.73
C GLY A 33 8.86 -21.63 9.54
N ARG A 34 8.72 -20.87 8.44
CA ARG A 34 9.46 -21.11 7.19
C ARG A 34 10.85 -20.53 7.11
N SER A 35 11.51 -20.16 8.21
CA SER A 35 12.90 -19.71 8.22
C SER A 35 13.17 -18.21 8.23
N ALA A 36 14.25 -17.91 8.92
CA ALA A 36 14.90 -16.64 9.15
C ALA A 36 15.62 -16.04 7.94
N ASP A 37 15.71 -16.70 6.81
CA ASP A 37 16.35 -16.12 5.64
C ASP A 37 15.48 -15.02 5.02
N LEU A 38 15.81 -13.80 5.37
CA LEU A 38 15.10 -12.58 4.99
C LEU A 38 15.16 -12.31 3.47
N SER A 39 16.02 -13.00 2.75
CA SER A 39 16.19 -12.89 1.30
C SER A 39 15.29 -13.86 0.52
N ASP A 40 14.60 -14.77 1.21
CA ASP A 40 13.84 -15.82 0.55
C ASP A 40 12.39 -15.39 0.26
N ALA A 41 11.99 -15.53 -0.99
CA ALA A 41 10.61 -15.35 -1.46
C ALA A 41 9.57 -16.26 -0.75
N ARG A 42 10.02 -17.14 0.13
CA ARG A 42 9.20 -18.06 0.95
C ARG A 42 8.28 -17.40 1.97
N THR A 43 8.42 -16.09 2.18
CA THR A 43 7.48 -15.31 3.00
C THR A 43 6.15 -15.04 2.30
N TRP A 44 6.07 -15.33 1.00
CA TRP A 44 4.86 -15.20 0.20
C TRP A 44 4.00 -16.47 0.29
N LEU A 45 2.69 -16.27 0.11
CA LEU A 45 1.78 -17.42 -0.02
C LEU A 45 2.18 -18.24 -1.27
N PRO A 46 2.11 -19.59 -1.21
CA PRO A 46 2.20 -20.41 -2.39
C PRO A 46 1.14 -19.98 -3.42
N ALA A 47 1.46 -20.00 -4.70
CA ALA A 47 0.57 -19.52 -5.77
C ALA A 47 -0.80 -20.21 -5.74
N GLU A 48 -0.83 -21.52 -5.49
CA GLU A 48 -2.07 -22.29 -5.35
C GLU A 48 -2.94 -21.80 -4.19
N LYS A 49 -2.31 -21.51 -3.05
CA LYS A 49 -3.02 -20.99 -1.86
C LYS A 49 -3.53 -19.59 -2.09
N GLU A 50 -2.74 -18.75 -2.75
CA GLU A 50 -3.18 -17.40 -3.12
C GLU A 50 -4.39 -17.47 -4.08
N ALA A 51 -4.36 -18.35 -5.09
CA ALA A 51 -5.48 -18.53 -6.02
C ALA A 51 -6.75 -19.01 -5.31
N GLU A 52 -6.63 -19.94 -4.34
CA GLU A 52 -7.76 -20.38 -3.50
C GLU A 52 -8.38 -19.20 -2.73
N LEU A 53 -7.55 -18.36 -2.11
CA LEU A 53 -7.99 -17.20 -1.35
C LEU A 53 -8.64 -16.15 -2.26
N VAL A 54 -8.07 -15.89 -3.44
CA VAL A 54 -8.65 -14.98 -4.45
C VAL A 54 -10.04 -15.49 -4.87
N LYS A 55 -10.17 -16.78 -5.13
CA LYS A 55 -11.48 -17.38 -5.47
C LYS A 55 -12.51 -17.13 -4.36
N LYS A 56 -12.17 -17.35 -3.10
CA LYS A 56 -13.07 -17.08 -1.96
C LYS A 56 -13.49 -15.63 -1.88
N VAL A 57 -12.57 -14.67 -2.07
CA VAL A 57 -12.89 -13.24 -2.07
C VAL A 57 -13.83 -12.88 -3.21
N ARG A 58 -13.66 -13.49 -4.40
CA ARG A 58 -14.60 -13.32 -5.53
C ARG A 58 -15.98 -13.86 -5.22
N GLU A 59 -16.06 -15.03 -4.61
CA GLU A 59 -17.34 -15.65 -4.17
C GLU A 59 -18.05 -14.81 -3.11
N MET A 60 -17.31 -14.06 -2.29
CA MET A 60 -17.85 -13.10 -1.33
C MET A 60 -18.30 -11.78 -1.96
N GLY A 61 -18.05 -11.56 -3.26
CA GLY A 61 -18.34 -10.29 -3.94
C GLY A 61 -17.44 -9.13 -3.53
N LEU A 62 -16.29 -9.42 -2.90
CA LEU A 62 -15.35 -8.40 -2.38
C LEU A 62 -14.08 -8.24 -3.21
N TRP A 63 -14.02 -8.80 -4.41
CA TRP A 63 -12.87 -8.58 -5.29
C TRP A 63 -12.93 -7.19 -5.93
N GLY A 64 -11.80 -6.47 -5.89
CA GLY A 64 -11.73 -5.13 -6.44
C GLY A 64 -12.52 -4.11 -5.62
N VAL A 65 -12.44 -4.16 -4.28
CA VAL A 65 -13.24 -3.34 -3.35
C VAL A 65 -13.26 -1.84 -3.69
N GLY A 66 -12.14 -1.28 -4.16
CA GLY A 66 -12.02 0.14 -4.54
C GLY A 66 -12.09 0.38 -6.05
N ILE A 67 -12.44 -0.63 -6.84
CA ILE A 67 -12.57 -0.54 -8.30
C ILE A 67 -14.04 -0.32 -8.64
N PRO A 68 -14.38 0.66 -9.51
CA PRO A 68 -15.75 0.90 -9.93
C PRO A 68 -16.45 -0.35 -10.50
N GLU A 69 -17.75 -0.50 -10.25
CA GLU A 69 -18.54 -1.64 -10.72
C GLU A 69 -18.52 -1.77 -12.25
N GLU A 70 -18.56 -0.65 -12.97
CA GLU A 70 -18.52 -0.62 -14.44
C GLU A 70 -17.20 -1.14 -15.02
N LEU A 71 -16.17 -1.31 -14.15
CA LEU A 71 -14.88 -1.92 -14.49
C LEU A 71 -14.73 -3.34 -13.91
N GLY A 72 -15.79 -3.88 -13.31
CA GLY A 72 -15.81 -5.24 -12.76
C GLY A 72 -15.31 -5.36 -11.33
N GLY A 73 -15.19 -4.26 -10.59
CA GLY A 73 -14.90 -4.25 -9.15
C GLY A 73 -16.16 -4.29 -8.27
N ALA A 74 -15.98 -4.30 -6.96
CA ALA A 74 -17.06 -4.27 -5.99
C ALA A 74 -17.62 -2.85 -5.74
N GLY A 75 -16.97 -1.80 -6.23
CA GLY A 75 -17.46 -0.42 -6.19
C GLY A 75 -17.74 0.16 -4.81
N LEU A 76 -17.06 -0.34 -3.75
CA LEU A 76 -17.32 0.16 -2.40
C LEU A 76 -16.99 1.65 -2.28
N SER A 77 -17.73 2.31 -1.40
CA SER A 77 -17.41 3.67 -0.96
C SER A 77 -15.99 3.76 -0.38
N THR A 78 -15.40 4.94 -0.34
CA THR A 78 -14.07 5.13 0.25
C THR A 78 -14.02 4.64 1.70
N LEU A 79 -15.09 4.85 2.46
CA LEU A 79 -15.21 4.35 3.82
C LEU A 79 -15.28 2.82 3.85
N GLY A 80 -16.04 2.19 2.95
CA GLY A 80 -16.09 0.73 2.82
C GLY A 80 -14.72 0.12 2.51
N VAL A 81 -13.96 0.72 1.58
CA VAL A 81 -12.58 0.32 1.29
C VAL A 81 -11.69 0.47 2.52
N CYS A 82 -11.82 1.56 3.28
CA CYS A 82 -11.04 1.76 4.51
C CYS A 82 -11.31 0.69 5.57
N LEU A 83 -12.57 0.28 5.74
CA LEU A 83 -12.96 -0.78 6.68
C LEU A 83 -12.34 -2.12 6.30
N VAL A 84 -12.38 -2.49 5.01
CA VAL A 84 -11.75 -3.72 4.50
C VAL A 84 -10.23 -3.68 4.71
N GLU A 85 -9.58 -2.59 4.34
CA GLU A 85 -8.13 -2.44 4.44
C GLU A 85 -7.63 -2.36 5.89
N GLU A 86 -8.43 -1.82 6.82
CA GLU A 86 -8.14 -1.85 8.25
C GLU A 86 -8.11 -3.29 8.76
N GLU A 87 -9.09 -4.13 8.38
CA GLU A 87 -9.13 -5.54 8.79
C GLU A 87 -8.00 -6.35 8.12
N LEU A 88 -7.76 -6.18 6.82
CA LEU A 88 -6.67 -6.86 6.11
C LEU A 88 -5.28 -6.54 6.69
N ALA A 89 -5.10 -5.36 7.24
CA ALA A 89 -3.84 -4.95 7.85
C ALA A 89 -3.60 -5.53 9.26
N ARG A 90 -4.54 -6.30 9.81
CA ARG A 90 -4.43 -6.96 11.12
C ARG A 90 -3.73 -8.33 11.06
N THR A 91 -3.21 -8.71 9.92
CA THR A 91 -2.43 -9.93 9.74
C THR A 91 -1.05 -9.62 9.14
N ILE A 92 -0.11 -10.52 9.36
CA ILE A 92 1.22 -10.46 8.71
C ILE A 92 1.20 -11.05 7.30
N ILE A 93 0.08 -11.60 6.86
CA ILE A 93 -0.07 -12.19 5.53
C ILE A 93 -0.24 -11.08 4.49
N PRO A 94 0.63 -10.97 3.48
CA PRO A 94 0.53 -9.94 2.45
C PRO A 94 -0.54 -10.29 1.41
N PHE A 95 -1.80 -10.09 1.76
CA PHE A 95 -2.95 -10.36 0.90
C PHE A 95 -3.76 -9.09 0.63
N HIS A 96 -4.46 -9.03 -0.50
CA HIS A 96 -5.32 -7.90 -0.89
C HIS A 96 -6.58 -8.39 -1.60
N PHE A 97 -7.62 -7.58 -1.56
CA PHE A 97 -8.90 -7.86 -2.21
C PHE A 97 -8.98 -7.23 -3.61
N GLY A 98 -7.95 -7.45 -4.44
CA GLY A 98 -7.94 -6.99 -5.83
C GLY A 98 -7.67 -5.50 -5.97
N ASP A 99 -6.45 -5.05 -5.66
CA ASP A 99 -6.05 -3.65 -5.82
C ASP A 99 -5.26 -3.44 -7.12
N VAL A 100 -5.58 -2.39 -7.86
CA VAL A 100 -4.82 -1.92 -9.03
C VAL A 100 -4.35 -0.49 -8.83
N THR A 101 -3.28 -0.11 -9.50
CA THR A 101 -2.85 1.30 -9.47
C THR A 101 -3.87 2.20 -10.15
N PRO A 102 -4.40 3.24 -9.48
CA PRO A 102 -5.45 4.11 -10.04
C PRO A 102 -5.04 4.88 -11.29
N ILE A 103 -3.75 4.94 -11.61
CA ILE A 103 -3.24 5.50 -12.87
C ILE A 103 -3.87 4.80 -14.08
N LEU A 104 -4.16 3.50 -13.96
CA LEU A 104 -4.77 2.72 -15.04
C LEU A 104 -6.24 3.08 -15.31
N PHE A 105 -6.93 3.78 -14.39
CA PHE A 105 -8.28 4.26 -14.66
C PHE A 105 -8.32 5.38 -15.72
N ASP A 106 -7.16 5.99 -16.01
CA ASP A 106 -7.01 6.97 -17.09
C ASP A 106 -6.73 6.32 -18.47
N CYS A 107 -6.79 4.98 -18.59
CA CYS A 107 -6.64 4.23 -19.84
C CYS A 107 -7.72 4.56 -20.86
N SER A 108 -7.34 4.63 -22.15
CA SER A 108 -8.27 4.62 -23.28
C SER A 108 -9.06 3.29 -23.32
N LYS A 109 -10.08 3.21 -24.17
CA LYS A 109 -10.88 1.99 -24.31
C LYS A 109 -9.99 0.78 -24.66
N GLU A 110 -9.09 0.93 -25.64
CA GLU A 110 -8.19 -0.10 -26.11
C GLU A 110 -7.15 -0.48 -25.03
N GLN A 111 -6.64 0.51 -24.30
CA GLN A 111 -5.72 0.29 -23.19
C GLN A 111 -6.40 -0.41 -22.00
N ARG A 112 -7.70 -0.15 -21.77
CA ARG A 112 -8.46 -0.86 -20.73
C ARG A 112 -8.53 -2.34 -21.00
N GLU A 113 -8.86 -2.73 -22.23
CA GLU A 113 -8.93 -4.15 -22.63
C GLU A 113 -7.58 -4.85 -22.51
N LYS A 114 -6.49 -4.16 -22.88
CA LYS A 114 -5.15 -4.76 -22.92
C LYS A 114 -4.44 -4.79 -21.58
N PHE A 115 -4.66 -3.80 -20.70
CA PHE A 115 -3.88 -3.60 -19.48
C PHE A 115 -4.74 -3.52 -18.21
N LEU A 116 -5.82 -2.73 -18.20
CA LEU A 116 -6.60 -2.51 -16.97
C LEU A 116 -7.43 -3.73 -16.61
N LEU A 117 -8.26 -4.25 -17.51
CA LEU A 117 -9.12 -5.40 -17.22
C LEU A 117 -8.32 -6.65 -16.84
N PRO A 118 -7.22 -7.01 -17.56
CA PRO A 118 -6.36 -8.10 -17.11
C PRO A 118 -5.72 -7.84 -15.73
N ALA A 119 -5.39 -6.59 -15.39
CA ALA A 119 -4.87 -6.26 -14.06
C ALA A 119 -5.93 -6.40 -12.96
N ILE A 120 -7.18 -6.02 -13.23
CA ILE A 120 -8.32 -6.20 -12.31
C ILE A 120 -8.60 -7.68 -12.09
N ASN A 121 -8.53 -8.48 -13.16
CA ASN A 121 -8.76 -9.92 -13.10
C ASN A 121 -7.60 -10.72 -12.52
N ASP A 122 -6.50 -10.07 -12.18
CA ASP A 122 -5.28 -10.72 -11.70
C ASP A 122 -4.56 -11.59 -12.74
N ASP A 123 -4.93 -11.45 -14.01
CA ASP A 123 -4.32 -12.18 -15.13
C ASP A 123 -2.98 -11.58 -15.53
N LYS A 124 -2.75 -10.28 -15.22
CA LYS A 124 -1.56 -9.52 -15.59
C LYS A 124 -1.22 -8.45 -14.57
N ARG A 125 -0.03 -8.48 -14.01
CA ARG A 125 0.36 -7.58 -12.92
C ARG A 125 1.17 -6.37 -13.41
N PRO A 126 0.84 -5.13 -12.98
CA PRO A 126 1.62 -3.94 -13.33
C PRO A 126 2.86 -3.78 -12.44
N TYR A 127 4.02 -3.60 -13.05
CA TYR A 127 5.19 -3.01 -12.37
C TYR A 127 5.16 -1.50 -12.50
N LEU A 128 5.26 -0.78 -11.40
CA LEU A 128 5.38 0.66 -11.41
C LEU A 128 6.86 1.05 -11.63
N ALA A 129 7.20 1.45 -12.84
CA ALA A 129 8.53 1.85 -13.28
C ALA A 129 8.71 3.37 -13.13
N LEU A 130 8.68 3.85 -11.89
CA LEU A 130 8.80 5.27 -11.53
C LEU A 130 10.21 5.61 -11.07
N MET A 131 10.77 4.84 -10.14
CA MET A 131 12.05 5.17 -9.49
C MET A 131 13.25 4.85 -10.36
N GLU A 132 14.27 5.70 -10.30
CA GLU A 132 15.59 5.50 -10.91
C GLU A 132 16.64 5.33 -9.81
N ASN A 133 17.75 4.65 -10.12
CA ASN A 133 18.87 4.50 -9.18
C ASN A 133 19.42 5.89 -8.83
N GLY A 134 19.56 6.15 -7.53
CA GLY A 134 20.00 7.45 -7.03
C GLY A 134 18.94 8.55 -7.05
N ALA A 135 17.73 8.29 -7.57
CA ALA A 135 16.64 9.25 -7.52
C ALA A 135 16.07 9.34 -6.09
N SER A 136 16.01 10.56 -5.59
CA SER A 136 15.34 10.87 -4.32
C SER A 136 13.80 10.84 -4.47
N ALA A 137 13.09 11.12 -3.39
CA ALA A 137 11.64 11.32 -3.39
C ALA A 137 11.15 12.47 -4.31
N ASP A 138 12.08 13.19 -4.93
CA ASP A 138 11.80 14.26 -5.88
C ASP A 138 11.64 13.69 -7.31
N LEU A 139 10.39 13.60 -7.74
CA LEU A 139 10.04 13.11 -9.06
C LEU A 139 10.41 14.07 -10.21
N SER A 140 10.79 15.33 -9.91
CA SER A 140 11.27 16.27 -10.93
C SER A 140 12.65 15.90 -11.47
N GLY A 141 13.40 15.05 -10.74
CA GLY A 141 14.72 14.54 -11.15
C GLY A 141 14.67 13.29 -12.04
N LEU A 142 13.51 12.87 -12.53
CA LEU A 142 13.42 11.73 -13.46
C LEU A 142 14.05 12.07 -14.81
N ASN A 143 15.01 11.23 -15.25
CA ASN A 143 15.85 11.51 -16.41
C ASN A 143 15.83 10.40 -17.48
N MET A 144 15.24 9.25 -17.24
CA MET A 144 15.20 8.17 -18.21
C MET A 144 14.56 8.66 -19.52
N PRO A 145 15.30 8.69 -20.67
CA PRO A 145 14.79 9.29 -21.89
C PRO A 145 13.74 8.42 -22.59
N ALA A 146 12.76 9.12 -23.19
CA ALA A 146 11.80 8.61 -24.17
C ALA A 146 11.94 9.43 -25.46
N ARG A 147 12.80 8.97 -26.37
CA ARG A 147 13.07 9.70 -27.62
C ARG A 147 12.05 9.35 -28.70
N LYS A 148 11.48 10.35 -29.36
CA LYS A 148 10.55 10.15 -30.46
C LYS A 148 11.32 9.93 -31.76
N VAL A 149 11.13 8.75 -32.41
CA VAL A 149 11.80 8.37 -33.66
C VAL A 149 10.77 7.71 -34.57
N ASN A 150 10.61 8.23 -35.77
CA ASN A 150 9.67 7.68 -36.77
C ASN A 150 8.26 7.40 -36.23
N GLY A 151 7.71 8.33 -35.44
CA GLY A 151 6.36 8.21 -34.88
C GLY A 151 6.23 7.30 -33.67
N HIS A 152 7.31 6.68 -33.18
CA HIS A 152 7.36 5.86 -31.99
C HIS A 152 8.24 6.48 -30.90
N TYR A 153 8.14 5.99 -29.68
CA TYR A 153 9.05 6.33 -28.59
C TYR A 153 10.06 5.20 -28.39
N LEU A 154 11.33 5.56 -28.23
CA LEU A 154 12.39 4.66 -27.83
C LEU A 154 12.73 4.95 -26.37
N LEU A 155 12.49 3.98 -25.50
CA LEU A 155 12.85 4.03 -24.10
C LEU A 155 14.25 3.42 -23.90
N TYR A 156 15.10 4.12 -23.15
CA TYR A 156 16.45 3.65 -22.83
C TYR A 156 16.83 3.98 -21.40
N GLY A 157 17.11 2.97 -20.59
CA GLY A 157 17.53 3.14 -19.20
C GLY A 157 17.10 2.01 -18.31
N LYS A 158 17.22 2.25 -17.01
CA LYS A 158 16.80 1.31 -15.94
C LYS A 158 15.88 2.01 -14.95
N LYS A 159 14.91 1.27 -14.43
CA LYS A 159 14.02 1.69 -13.36
C LYS A 159 14.07 0.65 -12.24
N LEU A 160 13.79 1.09 -11.01
CA LEU A 160 13.58 0.22 -9.86
C LEU A 160 12.09 0.05 -9.61
N SER A 161 11.68 -1.17 -9.32
CA SER A 161 10.36 -1.49 -8.80
C SER A 161 10.50 -2.38 -7.57
N PHE A 162 9.73 -2.11 -6.53
CA PHE A 162 9.67 -2.94 -5.34
C PHE A 162 8.41 -3.79 -5.41
N SER A 163 8.55 -5.04 -5.84
CA SER A 163 7.46 -5.97 -6.05
C SER A 163 7.97 -7.40 -5.99
N ARG A 164 7.06 -8.37 -5.95
CA ARG A 164 7.42 -9.76 -6.24
C ARG A 164 7.49 -10.00 -7.74
N ARG A 165 8.12 -11.09 -8.16
CA ARG A 165 8.13 -11.50 -9.56
C ARG A 165 6.78 -12.07 -9.98
N TYR A 166 6.35 -11.73 -11.18
CA TYR A 166 5.15 -12.23 -11.82
C TYR A 166 5.49 -12.88 -13.15
N GLU A 167 4.78 -13.95 -13.49
CA GLU A 167 4.93 -14.58 -14.81
C GLU A 167 4.33 -13.73 -15.91
N ASN A 168 3.17 -13.12 -15.65
CA ASN A 168 2.49 -12.28 -16.59
C ASN A 168 2.41 -10.85 -16.06
N TYR A 169 3.05 -9.93 -16.77
CA TYR A 169 3.21 -8.55 -16.30
C TYR A 169 3.28 -7.54 -17.46
N PHE A 170 3.16 -6.28 -17.09
CA PHE A 170 3.51 -5.13 -17.91
C PHE A 170 4.11 -4.04 -17.02
N ALA A 171 4.72 -3.02 -17.62
CA ALA A 171 5.25 -1.91 -16.85
C ALA A 171 4.46 -0.62 -17.12
N VAL A 172 4.20 0.15 -16.05
CA VAL A 172 3.72 1.54 -16.08
C VAL A 172 4.94 2.43 -15.91
N VAL A 173 5.45 2.95 -17.02
CA VAL A 173 6.78 3.57 -17.12
C VAL A 173 6.68 5.08 -17.17
N PHE A 174 7.41 5.77 -16.30
CA PHE A 174 7.56 7.22 -16.33
C PHE A 174 8.92 7.58 -16.91
N ALA A 175 8.91 8.27 -18.06
CA ALA A 175 10.13 8.64 -18.77
C ALA A 175 10.07 10.08 -19.30
N ALA A 176 11.25 10.70 -19.47
CA ALA A 176 11.38 12.07 -19.96
C ALA A 176 11.26 12.11 -21.49
N ALA A 177 10.11 12.55 -21.99
CA ALA A 177 9.89 12.87 -23.39
C ALA A 177 10.19 14.37 -23.64
N GLU A 178 10.06 14.81 -24.90
CA GLU A 178 10.34 16.18 -25.30
C GLU A 178 9.49 17.21 -24.53
N SER A 179 8.20 16.93 -24.34
CA SER A 179 7.27 17.81 -23.62
C SER A 179 7.28 17.63 -22.10
N GLY A 180 8.13 16.74 -21.55
CA GLY A 180 8.23 16.45 -20.12
C GLY A 180 7.95 14.99 -19.76
N ILE A 181 7.79 14.72 -18.46
CA ILE A 181 7.57 13.35 -17.97
C ILE A 181 6.27 12.79 -18.50
N THR A 182 6.37 11.68 -19.20
CA THR A 182 5.30 10.99 -19.93
C THR A 182 5.16 9.56 -19.41
N CYS A 183 3.94 9.05 -19.39
CA CYS A 183 3.65 7.70 -18.93
C CYS A 183 3.41 6.76 -20.10
N PHE A 184 3.99 5.56 -20.03
CA PHE A 184 3.87 4.52 -21.05
C PHE A 184 3.45 3.20 -20.45
N LEU A 185 2.65 2.42 -21.18
CA LEU A 185 2.29 1.05 -20.85
C LEU A 185 3.14 0.12 -21.72
N VAL A 186 4.04 -0.63 -21.10
CA VAL A 186 4.99 -1.49 -21.80
C VAL A 186 4.72 -2.95 -21.45
N ASP A 187 4.27 -3.72 -22.43
CA ASP A 187 3.99 -5.13 -22.29
C ASP A 187 5.29 -5.94 -22.10
N LYS A 188 5.24 -7.06 -21.37
CA LYS A 188 6.38 -7.95 -21.17
C LYS A 188 7.01 -8.42 -22.50
N GLU A 189 6.18 -8.59 -23.53
CA GLU A 189 6.62 -9.05 -24.86
C GLU A 189 7.27 -7.93 -25.71
N THR A 190 7.32 -6.70 -25.21
CA THR A 190 7.91 -5.59 -25.95
C THR A 190 9.43 -5.78 -26.09
N PRO A 191 9.98 -5.86 -27.32
CA PRO A 191 11.42 -6.00 -27.53
C PRO A 191 12.20 -4.90 -26.80
N GLY A 192 13.27 -5.30 -26.12
CA GLY A 192 14.11 -4.38 -25.35
C GLY A 192 13.64 -4.11 -23.93
N PHE A 193 12.49 -4.65 -23.49
CA PHE A 193 12.06 -4.61 -22.10
C PHE A 193 12.38 -5.93 -21.38
N THR A 194 13.06 -5.85 -20.24
CA THR A 194 13.38 -7.01 -19.40
C THR A 194 13.26 -6.68 -17.92
N VAL A 195 12.91 -7.68 -17.11
CA VAL A 195 12.87 -7.62 -15.65
C VAL A 195 13.95 -8.55 -15.11
N GLY A 196 14.85 -8.00 -14.32
CA GLY A 196 15.95 -8.73 -13.70
C GLY A 196 16.09 -8.42 -12.21
N ASP A 197 17.07 -9.04 -11.58
CA ASP A 197 17.46 -8.72 -10.22
C ASP A 197 18.07 -7.32 -10.17
N SER A 198 17.79 -6.60 -9.11
CA SER A 198 18.49 -5.34 -8.84
C SER A 198 19.91 -5.66 -8.32
N GLU A 199 20.87 -4.80 -8.70
CA GLU A 199 22.19 -4.79 -8.07
C GLU A 199 22.12 -4.32 -6.61
N GLU A 200 21.04 -3.62 -6.24
CA GLU A 200 20.77 -3.20 -4.88
C GLU A 200 20.23 -4.39 -4.08
N ARG A 201 20.88 -4.67 -2.95
CA ARG A 201 20.44 -5.73 -2.06
C ARG A 201 19.17 -5.34 -1.33
N SER A 202 18.28 -6.29 -1.16
CA SER A 202 17.15 -6.17 -0.27
C SER A 202 17.59 -5.82 1.14
N GLY A 203 17.13 -4.68 1.65
CA GLY A 203 17.29 -4.36 3.07
C GLY A 203 16.31 -5.18 3.92
N TRP A 204 16.50 -5.16 5.24
CA TRP A 204 15.63 -5.86 6.19
C TRP A 204 14.13 -5.48 6.12
N LEU A 205 13.79 -4.32 5.53
CA LEU A 205 12.41 -3.90 5.26
C LEU A 205 11.78 -4.58 4.04
N SER A 206 12.58 -5.19 3.17
CA SER A 206 12.12 -5.68 1.87
C SER A 206 11.56 -7.10 1.89
N GLN A 207 11.30 -7.67 3.06
CA GLN A 207 10.72 -9.02 3.18
C GLN A 207 9.42 -9.22 2.40
N LEU A 208 8.70 -8.13 2.13
CA LEU A 208 7.43 -8.17 1.39
C LEU A 208 7.58 -7.79 -0.09
N ARG A 209 8.72 -7.22 -0.48
CA ARG A 209 8.94 -6.72 -1.85
C ARG A 209 10.42 -6.78 -2.20
N GLU A 210 10.72 -7.41 -3.32
CA GLU A 210 12.07 -7.45 -3.86
C GLU A 210 12.35 -6.21 -4.71
N PRO A 211 13.57 -5.66 -4.64
CA PRO A 211 14.01 -4.65 -5.59
C PRO A 211 14.25 -5.33 -6.94
N LEU A 212 13.46 -4.99 -7.93
CA LEU A 212 13.57 -5.49 -9.30
C LEU A 212 14.13 -4.39 -10.20
N SER A 213 15.06 -4.76 -11.07
CA SER A 213 15.57 -3.90 -12.13
C SER A 213 14.74 -4.08 -13.40
N LEU A 214 14.06 -3.01 -13.81
CA LEU A 214 13.33 -2.93 -15.06
C LEU A 214 14.23 -2.25 -16.09
N SER A 215 14.73 -3.01 -17.06
CA SER A 215 15.67 -2.52 -18.08
C SER A 215 14.99 -2.30 -19.41
N PHE A 216 15.26 -1.16 -20.02
CA PHE A 216 14.76 -0.73 -21.32
C PHE A 216 15.96 -0.44 -22.23
N LYS A 217 16.14 -1.23 -23.29
CA LYS A 217 17.24 -1.09 -24.28
C LYS A 217 16.62 -0.98 -25.66
N ASP A 218 16.60 0.24 -26.19
CA ASP A 218 15.93 0.55 -27.46
C ASP A 218 14.48 0.01 -27.49
N CYS A 219 13.82 0.08 -26.33
CA CYS A 219 12.48 -0.45 -26.16
C CYS A 219 11.49 0.43 -26.92
N ARG A 220 10.93 -0.12 -27.99
CA ARG A 220 10.04 0.60 -28.90
C ARG A 220 8.61 0.58 -28.42
N VAL A 221 8.06 1.76 -28.12
CA VAL A 221 6.69 1.94 -27.65
C VAL A 221 5.91 2.77 -28.64
N THR A 222 4.74 2.27 -29.04
CA THR A 222 3.86 2.99 -29.98
C THR A 222 3.08 4.10 -29.27
N PRO A 223 2.62 5.13 -29.98
CA PRO A 223 1.82 6.21 -29.39
C PRO A 223 0.55 5.72 -28.67
N GLU A 224 -0.04 4.62 -29.13
CA GLU A 224 -1.25 4.01 -28.55
C GLU A 224 -0.99 3.45 -27.14
N ASN A 225 0.26 3.13 -26.81
CA ASN A 225 0.68 2.69 -25.50
C ASN A 225 1.15 3.84 -24.58
N ARG A 226 1.05 5.10 -25.04
CA ARG A 226 1.20 6.28 -24.17
C ARG A 226 -0.06 6.45 -23.34
N LEU A 227 0.08 6.48 -22.03
CA LEU A 227 -1.03 6.73 -21.11
C LEU A 227 -1.19 8.23 -20.87
N GLY A 228 -2.33 8.78 -21.24
CA GLY A 228 -2.61 10.21 -21.15
C GLY A 228 -1.82 11.07 -22.14
N GLU A 229 -1.67 12.37 -21.82
CA GLU A 229 -0.99 13.34 -22.67
C GLU A 229 0.52 13.34 -22.41
N GLU A 230 1.30 13.63 -23.46
CA GLU A 230 2.75 13.78 -23.35
C GLU A 230 3.12 14.93 -22.41
N GLY A 231 4.10 14.73 -21.56
CA GLY A 231 4.55 15.68 -20.56
C GLY A 231 3.64 15.83 -19.34
N LYS A 232 2.51 15.11 -19.27
CA LYS A 232 1.52 15.26 -18.20
C LYS A 232 1.36 14.02 -17.30
N ALA A 233 2.37 13.17 -17.23
CA ALA A 233 2.29 11.92 -16.45
C ALA A 233 1.91 12.12 -14.97
N PHE A 234 2.33 13.22 -14.34
CA PHE A 234 2.01 13.50 -12.94
C PHE A 234 0.56 13.96 -12.67
N TYR A 235 -0.21 14.18 -13.72
CA TYR A 235 -1.65 14.44 -13.59
C TYR A 235 -2.48 13.16 -13.56
N LEU A 236 -1.91 12.03 -14.07
CA LEU A 236 -2.57 10.73 -14.07
C LEU A 236 -2.82 10.24 -12.64
N GLY A 237 -3.98 9.70 -12.42
CA GLY A 237 -4.38 9.20 -11.10
C GLY A 237 -4.46 10.28 -10.00
N ARG A 238 -4.25 11.56 -10.32
CA ARG A 238 -4.21 12.66 -9.32
C ARG A 238 -5.50 12.75 -8.53
N LYS A 239 -6.64 12.55 -9.16
CA LYS A 239 -7.96 12.54 -8.50
C LYS A 239 -8.10 11.45 -7.44
N TRP A 240 -7.36 10.34 -7.59
CA TRP A 240 -7.39 9.19 -6.68
C TRP A 240 -6.35 9.24 -5.56
N LEU A 241 -5.37 10.11 -5.70
CA LEU A 241 -4.24 10.17 -4.76
C LEU A 241 -4.65 10.50 -3.31
N PRO A 242 -5.58 11.45 -3.05
CA PRO A 242 -6.06 11.71 -1.69
C PRO A 242 -6.76 10.50 -1.07
N GLN A 243 -7.64 9.83 -1.82
CA GLN A 243 -8.31 8.61 -1.35
C GLN A 243 -7.30 7.51 -1.01
N ARG A 244 -6.28 7.28 -1.85
CA ARG A 244 -5.20 6.32 -1.56
C ARG A 244 -4.44 6.64 -0.26
N ARG A 245 -4.29 7.92 0.09
CA ARG A 245 -3.68 8.31 1.37
C ARG A 245 -4.57 7.94 2.56
N ILE A 246 -5.88 8.14 2.43
CA ILE A 246 -6.85 7.78 3.47
C ILE A 246 -6.86 6.26 3.69
N VAL A 247 -6.94 5.48 2.61
CA VAL A 247 -6.89 4.00 2.63
C VAL A 247 -5.60 3.49 3.29
N ARG A 248 -4.46 4.09 2.99
CA ARG A 248 -3.20 3.76 3.70
C ARG A 248 -3.24 4.12 5.18
N GLY A 249 -3.96 5.20 5.54
CA GLY A 249 -4.23 5.54 6.93
C GLY A 249 -5.01 4.44 7.66
N ALA A 250 -6.02 3.86 7.01
CA ALA A 250 -6.78 2.73 7.55
C ALA A 250 -5.87 1.51 7.80
N ARG A 251 -4.95 1.19 6.88
CA ARG A 251 -3.96 0.13 7.09
C ARG A 251 -3.08 0.38 8.32
N CYS A 252 -2.64 1.62 8.54
CA CYS A 252 -1.88 1.97 9.74
C CYS A 252 -2.71 1.74 11.02
N VAL A 253 -4.00 2.02 10.99
CA VAL A 253 -4.93 1.75 12.10
C VAL A 253 -5.05 0.25 12.37
N GLY A 254 -5.20 -0.57 11.32
CA GLY A 254 -5.26 -2.03 11.43
C GLY A 254 -3.99 -2.65 12.03
N ILE A 255 -2.81 -2.24 11.52
CA ILE A 255 -1.51 -2.69 12.06
C ILE A 255 -1.38 -2.32 13.55
N ALA A 256 -1.67 -1.06 13.91
CA ALA A 256 -1.58 -0.60 15.29
C ALA A 256 -2.59 -1.33 16.20
N GLY A 257 -3.80 -1.61 15.70
CA GLY A 257 -4.81 -2.39 16.41
C GLY A 257 -4.31 -3.81 16.74
N ARG A 258 -3.69 -4.49 15.78
CA ARG A 258 -3.11 -5.81 16.02
C ARG A 258 -1.90 -5.75 16.97
N LEU A 259 -1.05 -4.75 16.84
CA LEU A 259 0.06 -4.53 17.78
C LEU A 259 -0.43 -4.34 19.22
N LEU A 260 -1.51 -3.59 19.40
CA LEU A 260 -2.13 -3.39 20.73
C LEU A 260 -2.67 -4.71 21.32
N GLU A 261 -3.29 -5.56 20.48
CA GLU A 261 -3.78 -6.88 20.91
C GLU A 261 -2.63 -7.78 21.35
N GLU A 262 -1.57 -7.87 20.55
CA GLU A 262 -0.38 -8.66 20.89
C GLU A 262 0.27 -8.17 22.21
N ALA A 263 0.40 -6.84 22.35
CA ALA A 263 0.98 -6.25 23.55
C ALA A 263 0.11 -6.50 24.81
N SER A 264 -1.21 -6.40 24.65
CA SER A 264 -2.16 -6.67 25.73
C SER A 264 -2.11 -8.15 26.17
N ALA A 265 -2.13 -9.08 25.22
CA ALA A 265 -2.00 -10.51 25.49
C ALA A 265 -0.66 -10.83 26.18
N ARG A 266 0.44 -10.25 25.71
CA ARG A 266 1.77 -10.40 26.30
C ARG A 266 1.82 -9.88 27.73
N ALA A 267 1.28 -8.68 27.97
CA ALA A 267 1.28 -8.06 29.29
C ALA A 267 0.50 -8.89 30.32
N GLN A 268 -0.59 -9.55 29.88
CA GLN A 268 -1.41 -10.41 30.73
C GLN A 268 -0.76 -11.75 31.05
N SER A 269 -0.03 -12.33 30.09
CA SER A 269 0.55 -13.68 30.21
C SER A 269 1.97 -13.71 30.77
N THR A 270 2.59 -12.55 31.02
CA THR A 270 4.02 -12.48 31.40
C THR A 270 4.18 -11.88 32.80
N GLU A 271 5.09 -12.48 33.56
CA GLU A 271 5.58 -11.95 34.82
C GLU A 271 7.08 -11.63 34.73
N THR A 272 7.50 -10.56 35.36
CA THR A 272 8.90 -10.16 35.47
C THR A 272 9.17 -9.56 36.85
N PHE A 273 10.30 -9.94 37.44
CA PHE A 273 10.65 -9.55 38.81
C PHE A 273 9.55 -9.86 39.84
N GLY A 274 8.87 -11.00 39.70
CA GLY A 274 7.82 -11.48 40.62
C GLY A 274 6.49 -10.72 40.56
N GLN A 275 6.27 -9.92 39.49
CA GLN A 275 5.01 -9.19 39.29
C GLN A 275 4.50 -9.31 37.85
N PRO A 276 3.19 -9.43 37.66
CA PRO A 276 2.57 -9.40 36.33
C PRO A 276 2.87 -8.08 35.60
N VAL A 277 3.27 -8.20 34.35
CA VAL A 277 3.69 -7.04 33.51
C VAL A 277 2.57 -6.03 33.36
N HIS A 278 1.31 -6.47 33.24
CA HIS A 278 0.14 -5.59 33.12
C HIS A 278 -0.10 -4.67 34.33
N ARG A 279 0.49 -4.96 35.51
CA ARG A 279 0.38 -4.11 36.71
C ARG A 279 1.37 -2.96 36.75
N ARG A 280 2.31 -2.91 35.82
CA ARG A 280 3.29 -1.82 35.75
C ARG A 280 2.66 -0.56 35.18
N ALA A 281 2.78 0.56 35.88
CA ALA A 281 2.24 1.84 35.48
C ALA A 281 2.72 2.28 34.07
N SER A 282 4.00 2.02 33.74
CA SER A 282 4.56 2.30 32.42
C SER A 282 3.89 1.50 31.30
N VAL A 283 3.55 0.23 31.52
CA VAL A 283 2.86 -0.62 30.55
C VAL A 283 1.41 -0.16 30.38
N GLN A 284 0.73 0.14 31.48
CA GLN A 284 -0.65 0.66 31.44
C GLN A 284 -0.71 2.01 30.67
N ALA A 285 0.23 2.91 30.94
CA ALA A 285 0.32 4.19 30.23
C ALA A 285 0.55 3.98 28.73
N ALA A 286 1.50 3.11 28.33
CA ALA A 286 1.77 2.81 26.93
C ALA A 286 0.54 2.22 26.22
N LEU A 287 -0.13 1.23 26.81
CA LEU A 287 -1.35 0.64 26.23
C LEU A 287 -2.47 1.68 26.08
N ALA A 288 -2.64 2.56 27.07
CA ALA A 288 -3.65 3.64 27.03
C ALA A 288 -3.33 4.65 25.90
N GLU A 289 -2.08 5.07 25.76
CA GLU A 289 -1.65 5.99 24.69
C GLU A 289 -1.82 5.37 23.31
N ILE A 290 -1.45 4.10 23.12
CA ILE A 290 -1.66 3.40 21.85
C ILE A 290 -3.16 3.36 21.53
N ALA A 291 -4.01 2.95 22.48
CA ALA A 291 -5.45 2.85 22.28
C ALA A 291 -6.08 4.21 21.92
N MET A 292 -5.72 5.28 22.64
CA MET A 292 -6.19 6.65 22.38
C MET A 292 -5.79 7.13 20.99
N ASN A 293 -4.54 6.91 20.58
CA ASN A 293 -4.04 7.32 19.28
C ASN A 293 -4.67 6.53 18.13
N ILE A 294 -4.95 5.25 18.31
CA ILE A 294 -5.71 4.42 17.35
C ILE A 294 -7.12 4.98 17.18
N HIS A 295 -7.79 5.31 18.28
CA HIS A 295 -9.14 5.88 18.25
C HIS A 295 -9.17 7.21 17.47
N ALA A 296 -8.26 8.13 17.79
CA ALA A 296 -8.14 9.40 17.08
C ALA A 296 -7.84 9.20 15.58
N ALA A 297 -6.90 8.29 15.24
CA ALA A 297 -6.54 7.97 13.87
C ALA A 297 -7.74 7.42 13.08
N ARG A 298 -8.50 6.50 13.69
CA ARG A 298 -9.69 5.89 13.08
C ARG A 298 -10.76 6.94 12.78
N LEU A 299 -11.04 7.84 13.71
CA LEU A 299 -11.99 8.95 13.51
C LEU A 299 -11.54 9.87 12.36
N MET A 300 -10.25 10.21 12.28
CA MET A 300 -9.71 11.01 11.17
C MET A 300 -9.86 10.29 9.82
N VAL A 301 -9.59 8.99 9.77
CA VAL A 301 -9.77 8.17 8.55
C VAL A 301 -11.23 8.15 8.12
N TYR A 302 -12.14 7.87 9.04
CA TYR A 302 -13.58 7.74 8.74
C TYR A 302 -14.19 9.08 8.32
N GLU A 303 -13.82 10.17 8.99
CA GLU A 303 -14.26 11.53 8.62
C GLU A 303 -13.79 11.88 7.20
N ALA A 304 -12.49 11.67 6.91
CA ALA A 304 -11.93 11.97 5.61
C ALA A 304 -12.55 11.08 4.50
N ALA A 305 -12.81 9.81 4.78
CA ALA A 305 -13.45 8.88 3.86
C ALA A 305 -14.91 9.28 3.58
N GLY A 306 -15.70 9.58 4.61
CA GLY A 306 -17.06 10.05 4.45
C GLY A 306 -17.19 11.37 3.69
N ARG A 307 -16.19 12.28 3.84
CA ARG A 307 -16.12 13.50 3.00
C ARG A 307 -15.84 13.17 1.54
N ALA A 308 -14.95 12.20 1.27
CA ALA A 308 -14.69 11.73 -0.09
C ALA A 308 -15.95 11.16 -0.75
N ASP A 309 -16.69 10.33 -0.01
CA ASP A 309 -17.92 9.71 -0.48
C ASP A 309 -19.05 10.75 -0.71
N ALA A 310 -19.02 11.86 0.04
CA ALA A 310 -19.89 13.01 -0.19
C ALA A 310 -19.39 13.96 -1.32
N GLY A 311 -18.39 13.57 -2.11
CA GLY A 311 -17.85 14.35 -3.23
C GLY A 311 -17.11 15.63 -2.82
N LYS A 312 -16.76 15.79 -1.55
CA LYS A 312 -16.04 16.98 -1.05
C LYS A 312 -14.55 16.91 -1.33
N SER A 313 -13.88 18.06 -1.41
CA SER A 313 -12.42 18.12 -1.46
C SER A 313 -11.82 17.57 -0.17
N ILE A 314 -10.84 16.68 -0.30
CA ILE A 314 -10.22 15.95 0.81
C ILE A 314 -8.68 16.09 0.84
N TRP A 315 -8.12 17.07 0.13
CA TRP A 315 -6.66 17.21 0.04
C TRP A 315 -5.99 17.45 1.40
N ARG A 316 -6.59 18.32 2.21
CA ARG A 316 -6.10 18.63 3.56
C ARG A 316 -6.30 17.44 4.49
N GLU A 317 -7.50 16.89 4.51
CA GLU A 317 -7.88 15.75 5.35
C GLU A 317 -6.99 14.54 5.07
N ALA A 318 -6.78 14.21 3.79
CA ALA A 318 -5.90 13.11 3.37
C ALA A 318 -4.42 13.35 3.78
N ALA A 319 -3.96 14.61 3.75
CA ALA A 319 -2.63 14.96 4.23
C ALA A 319 -2.52 14.81 5.76
N MET A 320 -3.54 15.24 6.51
CA MET A 320 -3.62 15.08 7.97
C MET A 320 -3.67 13.60 8.35
N VAL A 321 -4.54 12.80 7.72
CA VAL A 321 -4.62 11.35 7.93
C VAL A 321 -3.26 10.72 7.72
N LYS A 322 -2.63 10.96 6.56
CA LYS A 322 -1.32 10.38 6.28
C LYS A 322 -0.27 10.75 7.32
N LEU A 323 -0.18 12.02 7.68
CA LEU A 323 0.83 12.51 8.63
C LEU A 323 0.61 11.93 10.02
N PHE A 324 -0.64 11.90 10.49
CA PHE A 324 -0.97 11.41 11.84
C PHE A 324 -0.80 9.90 11.93
N THR A 325 -1.40 9.14 11.01
CA THR A 325 -1.41 7.67 11.06
C THR A 325 -0.02 7.04 10.89
N THR A 326 0.85 7.64 10.05
CA THR A 326 2.25 7.21 9.94
C THR A 326 3.04 7.39 11.22
N ARG A 327 2.83 8.48 11.93
CA ARG A 327 3.48 8.73 13.24
C ARG A 327 2.93 7.79 14.30
N MET A 328 1.62 7.64 14.33
CA MET A 328 0.91 6.77 15.28
C MET A 328 1.37 5.32 15.18
N VAL A 329 1.40 4.73 13.98
CA VAL A 329 1.76 3.32 13.81
C VAL A 329 3.23 3.06 14.17
N ARG A 330 4.14 4.00 13.91
CA ARG A 330 5.55 3.90 14.34
C ARG A 330 5.68 3.95 15.85
N ALA A 331 5.01 4.93 16.50
CA ALA A 331 5.04 5.05 17.96
C ALA A 331 4.43 3.81 18.63
N ALA A 332 3.35 3.27 18.07
CA ALA A 332 2.76 2.01 18.56
C ALA A 332 3.75 0.84 18.45
N ALA A 333 4.43 0.68 17.32
CA ALA A 333 5.42 -0.38 17.15
C ALA A 333 6.59 -0.25 18.14
N ASP A 334 7.11 0.95 18.37
CA ASP A 334 8.18 1.22 19.32
C ASP A 334 7.74 0.89 20.76
N GLN A 335 6.59 1.38 21.20
CA GLN A 335 6.05 1.09 22.54
C GLN A 335 5.77 -0.39 22.74
N VAL A 336 5.24 -1.08 21.73
CA VAL A 336 4.99 -2.53 21.80
C VAL A 336 6.29 -3.31 21.87
N ALA A 337 7.30 -2.94 21.11
CA ALA A 337 8.64 -3.54 21.19
C ALA A 337 9.22 -3.42 22.62
N HIS A 338 9.03 -2.30 23.28
CA HIS A 338 9.43 -2.12 24.69
C HIS A 338 8.65 -3.01 25.66
N ILE A 339 7.34 -3.22 25.47
CA ILE A 339 6.52 -4.13 26.31
C ILE A 339 7.01 -5.57 26.15
N PHE A 340 7.37 -5.98 24.94
CA PHE A 340 7.90 -7.32 24.67
C PHE A 340 9.34 -7.51 25.14
N ASN A 341 10.14 -6.46 25.22
CA ASN A 341 11.59 -6.49 25.46
C ASN A 341 12.36 -7.31 24.39
N GLY A 342 12.99 -8.43 24.76
CA GLY A 342 13.81 -9.25 23.87
C GLY A 342 13.09 -9.94 22.70
N PRO A 343 11.85 -10.46 22.84
CA PRO A 343 11.16 -11.20 21.79
C PRO A 343 11.08 -10.53 20.39
N PRO A 344 10.96 -9.20 20.24
CA PRO A 344 10.99 -8.57 18.91
C PRO A 344 12.29 -8.78 18.11
N TYR A 345 13.36 -9.22 18.79
CA TYR A 345 14.62 -9.62 18.14
C TYR A 345 14.65 -11.09 17.73
N ILE A 346 13.64 -11.87 18.14
CA ILE A 346 13.54 -13.29 17.82
C ILE A 346 12.70 -13.46 16.58
N ASP A 347 13.29 -14.04 15.55
CA ASP A 347 12.58 -14.42 14.32
C ASP A 347 11.48 -15.45 14.63
N GLY A 348 10.41 -15.39 13.83
CA GLY A 348 9.27 -16.31 14.00
C GLY A 348 8.15 -15.82 14.91
N LEU A 349 8.18 -14.56 15.36
CA LEU A 349 7.06 -13.95 16.11
C LEU A 349 6.28 -12.96 15.26
N SER A 350 4.96 -12.98 15.38
CA SER A 350 4.05 -12.05 14.69
C SER A 350 4.37 -10.58 14.99
N VAL A 351 4.75 -10.27 16.21
CA VAL A 351 5.08 -8.91 16.64
C VAL A 351 6.27 -8.32 15.89
N GLU A 352 7.30 -9.13 15.63
CA GLU A 352 8.46 -8.71 14.83
C GLU A 352 8.03 -8.27 13.42
N ARG A 353 7.23 -9.11 12.74
CA ARG A 353 6.68 -8.82 11.42
C ARG A 353 5.77 -7.61 11.42
N LEU A 354 4.91 -7.46 12.42
CA LEU A 354 4.03 -6.31 12.57
C LEU A 354 4.81 -5.00 12.76
N CYS A 355 5.93 -5.02 13.52
CA CYS A 355 6.80 -3.85 13.64
C CYS A 355 7.44 -3.46 12.29
N ARG A 356 7.85 -4.44 11.47
CA ARG A 356 8.33 -4.17 10.10
C ARG A 356 7.23 -3.61 9.21
N HIS A 357 6.01 -4.17 9.26
CA HIS A 357 4.86 -3.63 8.53
C HIS A 357 4.54 -2.20 8.94
N ALA A 358 4.64 -1.87 10.24
CA ALA A 358 4.44 -0.52 10.74
C ALA A 358 5.46 0.46 10.17
N LEU A 359 6.74 0.04 10.09
CA LEU A 359 7.78 0.86 9.50
C LEU A 359 7.60 1.03 7.99
N GLU A 360 7.32 -0.05 7.25
CA GLU A 360 7.03 0.01 5.82
C GLU A 360 5.84 0.93 5.51
N ALA A 361 4.72 0.76 6.24
CA ALA A 361 3.53 1.61 6.09
C ALA A 361 3.86 3.09 6.33
N SER A 362 4.79 3.38 7.24
CA SER A 362 5.23 4.74 7.54
C SER A 362 6.07 5.38 6.43
N LEU A 363 6.85 4.58 5.71
CA LEU A 363 7.75 5.06 4.66
C LEU A 363 7.05 5.16 3.30
N SER A 364 5.95 4.42 3.09
CA SER A 364 5.28 4.35 1.80
C SER A 364 4.63 5.67 1.38
N GLY A 365 4.84 6.08 0.13
CA GLY A 365 4.22 7.25 -0.52
C GLY A 365 5.05 8.53 -0.43
N ILE A 366 4.43 9.67 -0.79
CA ILE A 366 5.08 10.98 -0.87
C ILE A 366 5.59 11.42 0.50
N ALA A 367 6.76 12.07 0.54
CA ALA A 367 7.44 12.56 1.73
C ALA A 367 6.50 13.31 2.71
N LEU A 368 6.71 13.09 4.01
CA LEU A 368 5.87 13.69 5.06
C LEU A 368 5.94 15.22 5.06
N ASP A 369 7.04 15.81 4.59
CA ASP A 369 7.18 17.27 4.51
C ASP A 369 6.21 17.86 3.47
N LYS A 370 5.97 17.19 2.35
CA LYS A 370 4.92 17.62 1.41
C LYS A 370 3.53 17.61 2.04
N GLN A 371 3.25 16.67 2.97
CA GLN A 371 1.97 16.67 3.69
C GLN A 371 1.86 17.86 4.66
N ARG A 372 2.97 18.19 5.36
CA ARG A 372 3.03 19.39 6.22
C ARG A 372 2.77 20.66 5.41
N ASN A 373 3.39 20.77 4.23
CA ASN A 373 3.20 21.93 3.36
C ASN A 373 1.75 22.07 2.88
N ILE A 374 1.08 20.96 2.55
CA ILE A 374 -0.35 20.99 2.18
C ILE A 374 -1.21 21.51 3.33
N ILE A 375 -0.98 21.02 4.55
CA ILE A 375 -1.72 21.43 5.74
C ILE A 375 -1.43 22.92 6.06
N ALA A 376 -0.17 23.30 6.07
CA ALA A 376 0.25 24.68 6.36
C ALA A 376 -0.31 25.67 5.34
N ALA A 377 -0.26 25.36 4.06
CA ALA A 377 -0.81 26.22 3.01
C ALA A 377 -2.32 26.45 3.16
N ASP A 378 -3.06 25.44 3.65
CA ASP A 378 -4.50 25.58 3.91
C ASP A 378 -4.76 26.48 5.14
N VAL A 379 -3.98 26.31 6.20
CA VAL A 379 -4.05 27.15 7.41
C VAL A 379 -3.71 28.60 7.09
N LEU A 380 -2.64 28.84 6.30
CA LEU A 380 -2.19 30.18 5.94
C LEU A 380 -3.13 30.90 4.97
N LYS A 381 -3.88 30.20 4.12
CA LYS A 381 -4.92 30.80 3.26
C LYS A 381 -6.02 31.52 4.04
N GLY A 382 -6.25 31.14 5.30
CA GLY A 382 -7.18 31.82 6.20
C GLY A 382 -6.62 33.08 6.85
N LEU A 383 -5.31 33.30 6.78
CA LEU A 383 -4.65 34.52 7.24
C LEU A 383 -4.58 35.51 6.07
N LYS A 384 -5.40 36.57 6.12
CA LYS A 384 -5.18 37.73 5.27
C LYS A 384 -3.85 38.38 5.75
N VAL A 385 -2.78 38.15 5.02
CA VAL A 385 -1.53 38.86 5.15
C VAL A 385 -1.63 40.18 4.38
#